data_0cff22c954a7ce9d02ca915391e1045a
#
_entry.id   0cff22c954a7ce9d02ca915391e1045a
#
_cell.length_a   1.000
_cell.length_b   1.000
_cell.length_c   1.000
_cell.angle_alpha   90.00
_cell.angle_beta   90.00
_cell.angle_gamma   90.00
#
_symmetry.space_group_name_H-M   'P 1'
#
loop_
_entity.id
_entity.type
_entity.pdbx_description
1 polymer ?
#
loop_
_entity_poly.entity_id
_entity_poly.type
_entity_poly.pdbx_seq_one_letter_code
_entity_poly.pdbx_strand_id
1 'polypeptide(L)'
;EISACLVGSEMCIRDRLIAEIEPSLQPIFNNDYSAIRLVVGTSNLTNEEILGFASRIDSWATENVSDEFKITRGDNTILRARISSVLTTELMQGFAMSFVLITLTMMIGLRSVRYGLLSIMPNVFPATIVFGFWGLLVGELSPYTLMLFSISIGLVVDDSVHVLSKYMDARKTGSDIPKAIDYSLEKAGSAITVTTIVLALGT
;
A
#
# COMPACT_ATOMS: atom_id res chain seq x y z
N GLU A 1 -45.52 -0.68 -18.63
CA GLU A 1 -44.63 -0.62 -17.43
C GLU A 1 -45.41 -0.62 -16.11
N ILE A 2 -46.70 -0.39 -16.16
CA ILE A 2 -47.64 -0.58 -15.03
C ILE A 2 -48.01 -2.07 -14.87
N SER A 3 -47.75 -2.88 -15.88
CA SER A 3 -48.19 -4.28 -15.92
C SER A 3 -47.35 -5.23 -15.04
N ALA A 4 -46.12 -4.92 -14.67
CA ALA A 4 -45.29 -5.73 -13.77
C ALA A 4 -45.72 -5.59 -12.29
N CYS A 5 -46.47 -4.53 -11.96
CA CYS A 5 -46.97 -4.26 -10.60
C CYS A 5 -48.35 -4.88 -10.32
N LEU A 6 -49.02 -5.51 -11.30
CA LEU A 6 -50.38 -6.02 -11.16
C LEU A 6 -50.50 -7.39 -10.46
N VAL A 7 -49.38 -8.10 -10.30
CA VAL A 7 -49.33 -9.39 -9.56
C VAL A 7 -48.68 -9.17 -8.20
N GLY A 8 -49.35 -8.47 -7.33
CA GLY A 8 -48.87 -8.09 -6.00
C GLY A 8 -49.21 -6.62 -5.68
N SER A 9 -50.28 -6.12 -6.26
CA SER A 9 -50.61 -4.72 -6.38
C SER A 9 -50.63 -3.92 -5.08
N GLU A 10 -51.05 -4.52 -3.96
CA GLU A 10 -51.10 -3.81 -2.69
C GLU A 10 -49.73 -3.54 -2.07
N MET A 11 -48.78 -4.43 -2.25
CA MET A 11 -47.43 -4.27 -1.72
C MET A 11 -46.64 -3.19 -2.50
N CYS A 12 -46.76 -3.17 -3.82
CA CYS A 12 -46.15 -2.15 -4.68
C CYS A 12 -46.70 -0.73 -4.45
N ILE A 13 -48.00 -0.63 -4.27
CA ILE A 13 -48.66 0.68 -3.98
C ILE A 13 -48.27 1.18 -2.59
N ARG A 14 -48.25 0.30 -1.61
CA ARG A 14 -47.85 0.63 -0.24
C ARG A 14 -46.37 1.09 -0.18
N ASP A 15 -45.48 0.38 -0.83
CA ASP A 15 -44.06 0.70 -0.80
C ASP A 15 -43.77 2.01 -1.56
N ARG A 16 -44.49 2.27 -2.63
CA ARG A 16 -44.41 3.54 -3.37
C ARG A 16 -44.97 4.73 -2.55
N LEU A 17 -46.08 4.54 -1.87
CA LEU A 17 -46.67 5.55 -0.96
C LEU A 17 -45.74 5.83 0.24
N ILE A 18 -45.09 4.81 0.80
CA ILE A 18 -44.14 4.97 1.89
C ILE A 18 -42.92 5.76 1.41
N ALA A 19 -42.40 5.49 0.22
CA ALA A 19 -41.26 6.22 -0.35
C ALA A 19 -41.61 7.69 -0.68
N GLU A 20 -42.86 8.01 -1.04
CA GLU A 20 -43.32 9.39 -1.24
C GLU A 20 -43.55 10.16 0.07
N ILE A 21 -43.98 9.47 1.12
CA ILE A 21 -44.30 10.07 2.43
C ILE A 21 -43.01 10.24 3.28
N GLU A 22 -42.00 9.36 3.15
CA GLU A 22 -40.81 9.39 3.95
C GLU A 22 -39.59 9.78 3.11
N PRO A 23 -39.18 11.07 3.13
CA PRO A 23 -38.04 11.55 2.35
C PRO A 23 -36.71 10.83 2.66
N SER A 24 -36.61 10.18 3.81
CA SER A 24 -35.45 9.36 4.22
C SER A 24 -35.27 8.11 3.37
N LEU A 25 -36.31 7.62 2.68
CA LEU A 25 -36.26 6.46 1.80
C LEU A 25 -35.93 6.81 0.33
N GLN A 26 -36.00 8.08 -0.05
CA GLN A 26 -35.68 8.52 -1.42
C GLN A 26 -34.27 8.15 -1.88
N PRO A 27 -33.23 8.17 -1.02
CA PRO A 27 -31.89 7.73 -1.45
C PRO A 27 -31.76 6.20 -1.67
N ILE A 28 -32.78 5.43 -1.29
CA ILE A 28 -32.78 3.96 -1.41
C ILE A 28 -33.31 3.52 -2.78
N PHE A 29 -34.23 4.30 -3.38
CA PHE A 29 -34.82 4.03 -4.69
C PHE A 29 -34.37 5.06 -5.72
N ASN A 30 -34.31 4.66 -6.98
CA ASN A 30 -34.15 5.59 -8.08
C ASN A 30 -35.53 6.22 -8.45
N ASN A 31 -35.52 7.28 -9.28
CA ASN A 31 -36.71 8.07 -9.60
C ASN A 31 -37.82 7.28 -10.30
N ASP A 32 -37.47 6.21 -11.01
CA ASP A 32 -38.40 5.35 -11.75
C ASP A 32 -38.71 4.03 -11.04
N TYR A 33 -38.22 3.85 -9.82
CA TYR A 33 -38.39 2.65 -9.00
C TYR A 33 -37.92 1.35 -9.65
N SER A 34 -37.01 1.43 -10.62
CA SER A 34 -36.45 0.27 -11.31
C SER A 34 -35.23 -0.33 -10.57
N ALA A 35 -34.69 0.40 -9.60
CA ALA A 35 -33.52 -0.04 -8.83
C ALA A 35 -33.64 0.32 -7.36
N ILE A 36 -33.13 -0.56 -6.51
CA ILE A 36 -33.05 -0.38 -5.07
C ILE A 36 -31.59 -0.45 -4.61
N ARG A 37 -31.21 0.42 -3.69
CA ARG A 37 -29.90 0.40 -3.03
C ARG A 37 -30.01 -0.28 -1.68
N LEU A 38 -29.22 -1.34 -1.50
CA LEU A 38 -29.02 -1.95 -0.20
C LEU A 38 -27.71 -1.42 0.40
N VAL A 39 -27.77 -0.87 1.60
CA VAL A 39 -26.59 -0.40 2.34
C VAL A 39 -26.36 -1.35 3.50
N VAL A 40 -25.21 -2.01 3.48
CA VAL A 40 -24.78 -2.92 4.54
C VAL A 40 -23.71 -2.23 5.38
N GLY A 41 -24.03 -1.97 6.65
CA GLY A 41 -23.03 -1.47 7.61
C GLY A 41 -22.17 -2.62 8.11
N THR A 42 -20.86 -2.43 8.05
CA THR A 42 -19.87 -3.38 8.60
C THR A 42 -19.07 -2.70 9.70
N SER A 43 -18.58 -3.47 10.66
CA SER A 43 -17.54 -3.02 11.60
C SER A 43 -16.22 -2.83 10.86
N ASN A 44 -15.18 -2.38 11.57
CA ASN A 44 -13.83 -2.23 11.00
C ASN A 44 -13.33 -3.57 10.44
N LEU A 45 -13.36 -3.68 9.12
CA LEU A 45 -12.86 -4.84 8.38
C LEU A 45 -11.55 -4.47 7.69
N THR A 46 -10.66 -5.43 7.61
CA THR A 46 -9.44 -5.34 6.80
C THR A 46 -9.77 -5.37 5.31
N ASN A 47 -8.84 -4.95 4.45
CA ASN A 47 -9.05 -4.99 3.00
C ASN A 47 -9.35 -6.40 2.48
N GLU A 48 -8.70 -7.43 3.04
CA GLU A 48 -8.94 -8.82 2.67
C GLU A 48 -10.34 -9.30 3.07
N GLU A 49 -10.80 -8.92 4.26
CA GLU A 49 -12.14 -9.25 4.75
C GLU A 49 -13.23 -8.58 3.92
N ILE A 50 -13.02 -7.31 3.51
CA ILE A 50 -13.94 -6.58 2.62
C ILE A 50 -14.03 -7.29 1.26
N LEU A 51 -12.91 -7.67 0.66
CA LEU A 51 -12.89 -8.38 -0.61
C LEU A 51 -13.48 -9.79 -0.49
N GLY A 52 -13.21 -10.50 0.59
CA GLY A 52 -13.79 -11.81 0.89
C GLY A 52 -15.31 -11.72 1.13
N PHE A 53 -15.78 -10.67 1.79
CA PHE A 53 -17.21 -10.41 1.97
C PHE A 53 -17.89 -10.13 0.62
N ALA A 54 -17.29 -9.27 -0.21
CA ALA A 54 -17.81 -8.98 -1.53
C ALA A 54 -17.93 -10.24 -2.41
N SER A 55 -16.93 -11.11 -2.39
CA SER A 55 -16.98 -12.37 -3.16
C SER A 55 -18.07 -13.35 -2.67
N ARG A 56 -18.31 -13.42 -1.36
CA ARG A 56 -19.39 -14.20 -0.77
C ARG A 56 -20.77 -13.68 -1.19
N ILE A 57 -20.95 -12.37 -1.22
CA ILE A 57 -22.20 -11.77 -1.71
C ILE A 57 -22.43 -12.13 -3.18
N ASP A 58 -21.40 -12.06 -4.01
CA ASP A 58 -21.54 -12.43 -5.44
C ASP A 58 -21.93 -13.89 -5.62
N SER A 59 -21.27 -14.80 -4.92
CA SER A 59 -21.58 -16.23 -5.00
C SER A 59 -23.03 -16.50 -4.55
N TRP A 60 -23.40 -15.92 -3.41
CA TRP A 60 -24.78 -16.05 -2.90
C TRP A 60 -25.82 -15.47 -3.88
N ALA A 61 -25.52 -14.31 -4.44
CA ALA A 61 -26.42 -13.67 -5.39
C ALA A 61 -26.62 -14.48 -6.67
N THR A 62 -25.54 -15.08 -7.19
CA THR A 62 -25.60 -15.96 -8.35
C THR A 62 -26.44 -17.21 -8.10
N GLU A 63 -26.45 -17.71 -6.87
CA GLU A 63 -27.21 -18.92 -6.51
C GLU A 63 -28.68 -18.65 -6.16
N ASN A 64 -28.98 -17.47 -5.60
CA ASN A 64 -30.28 -17.21 -4.96
C ASN A 64 -31.11 -16.09 -5.64
N VAL A 65 -30.51 -15.32 -6.56
CA VAL A 65 -31.22 -14.23 -7.24
C VAL A 65 -31.49 -14.63 -8.69
N SER A 66 -32.72 -14.40 -9.15
CA SER A 66 -33.10 -14.66 -10.55
C SER A 66 -32.29 -13.79 -11.51
N ASP A 67 -32.00 -14.32 -12.71
CA ASP A 67 -31.30 -13.64 -13.80
C ASP A 67 -32.03 -12.36 -14.31
N GLU A 68 -33.29 -12.17 -13.91
CA GLU A 68 -34.05 -10.95 -14.17
C GLU A 68 -33.51 -9.71 -13.41
N PHE A 69 -32.79 -9.92 -12.31
CA PHE A 69 -32.23 -8.86 -11.48
C PHE A 69 -30.75 -8.68 -11.72
N LYS A 70 -30.37 -7.47 -12.13
CA LYS A 70 -28.97 -7.11 -12.27
C LYS A 70 -28.43 -6.54 -10.95
N ILE A 71 -27.60 -7.30 -10.28
CA ILE A 71 -26.89 -6.83 -9.07
C ILE A 71 -25.63 -6.07 -9.50
N THR A 72 -25.51 -4.83 -9.03
CA THR A 72 -24.34 -3.99 -9.29
C THR A 72 -23.80 -3.48 -7.96
N ARG A 73 -22.52 -3.68 -7.73
CA ARG A 73 -21.84 -3.13 -6.56
C ARG A 73 -21.53 -1.66 -6.80
N GLY A 74 -22.04 -0.79 -5.95
CA GLY A 74 -21.93 0.67 -6.08
C GLY A 74 -21.08 1.32 -4.98
N ASP A 75 -20.22 0.56 -4.27
CA ASP A 75 -19.48 1.08 -3.13
C ASP A 75 -18.02 1.37 -3.44
N ASN A 76 -17.58 2.56 -3.03
CA ASN A 76 -16.19 2.98 -3.08
C ASN A 76 -15.29 2.16 -2.12
N THR A 77 -15.85 1.53 -1.09
CA THR A 77 -15.10 0.76 -0.09
C THR A 77 -14.45 -0.47 -0.74
N ILE A 78 -15.21 -1.23 -1.52
CA ILE A 78 -14.68 -2.40 -2.25
C ILE A 78 -13.63 -1.97 -3.29
N LEU A 79 -13.89 -0.87 -4.00
CA LEU A 79 -12.93 -0.33 -4.97
C LEU A 79 -11.62 0.08 -4.29
N ARG A 80 -11.71 0.80 -3.16
CA ARG A 80 -10.54 1.20 -2.37
C ARG A 80 -9.78 0.00 -1.81
N ALA A 81 -10.48 -1.00 -1.28
CA ALA A 81 -9.86 -2.22 -0.78
C ALA A 81 -9.10 -2.95 -1.90
N ARG A 82 -9.67 -3.05 -3.09
CA ARG A 82 -9.02 -3.66 -4.25
C ARG A 82 -7.81 -2.86 -4.72
N ILE A 83 -7.92 -1.54 -4.85
CA ILE A 83 -6.81 -0.67 -5.22
C ILE A 83 -5.70 -0.78 -4.18
N SER A 84 -6.03 -0.71 -2.89
CA SER A 84 -5.06 -0.84 -1.81
C SER A 84 -4.31 -2.18 -1.85
N SER A 85 -5.03 -3.29 -2.04
CA SER A 85 -4.42 -4.63 -2.14
C SER A 85 -3.48 -4.75 -3.33
N VAL A 86 -3.90 -4.31 -4.52
CA VAL A 86 -3.06 -4.33 -5.72
C VAL A 86 -1.84 -3.44 -5.54
N LEU A 87 -2.02 -2.19 -5.10
CA LEU A 87 -0.91 -1.27 -4.88
C LEU A 87 0.10 -1.78 -3.85
N THR A 88 -0.37 -2.38 -2.75
CA THR A 88 0.52 -2.97 -1.74
C THR A 88 1.39 -4.08 -2.35
N THR A 89 0.81 -4.95 -3.16
CA THR A 89 1.53 -6.05 -3.82
C THR A 89 2.55 -5.50 -4.82
N GLU A 90 2.14 -4.60 -5.69
CA GLU A 90 3.00 -4.00 -6.72
C GLU A 90 4.16 -3.18 -6.10
N LEU A 91 3.87 -2.40 -5.06
CA LEU A 91 4.90 -1.63 -4.35
C LEU A 91 5.88 -2.56 -3.63
N MET A 92 5.44 -3.67 -3.05
CA MET A 92 6.32 -4.64 -2.41
C MET A 92 7.25 -5.33 -3.42
N GLN A 93 6.73 -5.69 -4.59
CA GLN A 93 7.53 -6.24 -5.68
C GLN A 93 8.54 -5.22 -6.23
N GLY A 94 8.09 -3.98 -6.44
CA GLY A 94 8.94 -2.87 -6.85
C GLY A 94 10.07 -2.61 -5.84
N PHE A 95 9.74 -2.71 -4.56
CA PHE A 95 10.70 -2.58 -3.46
C PHE A 95 11.79 -3.66 -3.51
N ALA A 96 11.38 -4.93 -3.65
CA ALA A 96 12.34 -6.04 -3.80
C ALA A 96 13.23 -5.86 -5.04
N MET A 97 12.64 -5.45 -6.17
CA MET A 97 13.39 -5.19 -7.40
C MET A 97 14.38 -4.04 -7.24
N SER A 98 14.00 -2.98 -6.51
CA SER A 98 14.89 -1.85 -6.21
C SER A 98 16.12 -2.29 -5.44
N PHE A 99 16.01 -3.17 -4.45
CA PHE A 99 17.17 -3.72 -3.73
C PHE A 99 18.13 -4.47 -4.66
N VAL A 100 17.62 -5.25 -5.59
CA VAL A 100 18.44 -5.95 -6.58
C VAL A 100 19.20 -4.96 -7.46
N LEU A 101 18.48 -3.95 -7.99
CA LEU A 101 19.09 -2.91 -8.85
C LEU A 101 20.13 -2.07 -8.10
N ILE A 102 19.84 -1.67 -6.86
CA ILE A 102 20.80 -0.95 -6.01
C ILE A 102 22.05 -1.78 -5.78
N THR A 103 21.89 -3.05 -5.42
CA THR A 103 23.02 -3.95 -5.20
C THR A 103 23.89 -4.11 -6.46
N LEU A 104 23.26 -4.28 -7.63
CA LEU A 104 23.96 -4.36 -8.91
C LEU A 104 24.71 -3.07 -9.23
N THR A 105 24.06 -1.93 -9.04
CA THR A 105 24.69 -0.62 -9.25
C THR A 105 25.88 -0.41 -8.33
N MET A 106 25.78 -0.83 -7.07
CA MET A 106 26.86 -0.78 -6.10
C MET A 106 28.03 -1.70 -6.51
N MET A 107 27.74 -2.92 -6.97
CA MET A 107 28.80 -3.83 -7.48
C MET A 107 29.57 -3.21 -8.65
N ILE A 108 28.86 -2.57 -9.58
CA ILE A 108 29.47 -1.92 -10.75
C ILE A 108 30.25 -0.67 -10.31
N GLY A 109 29.65 0.20 -9.52
CA GLY A 109 30.25 1.46 -9.07
C GLY A 109 31.50 1.25 -8.22
N LEU A 110 31.48 0.28 -7.31
CA LEU A 110 32.60 -0.06 -6.46
C LEU A 110 33.62 -1.01 -7.15
N ARG A 111 33.29 -1.50 -8.36
CA ARG A 111 34.09 -2.48 -9.11
C ARG A 111 34.51 -3.69 -8.26
N SER A 112 33.64 -4.11 -7.34
CA SER A 112 33.88 -5.19 -6.40
C SER A 112 32.61 -5.86 -5.97
N VAL A 113 32.46 -7.13 -6.27
CA VAL A 113 31.31 -7.94 -5.84
C VAL A 113 31.24 -8.04 -4.31
N ARG A 114 32.40 -8.17 -3.63
CA ARG A 114 32.44 -8.28 -2.16
C ARG A 114 31.86 -7.04 -1.46
N TYR A 115 32.28 -5.85 -1.89
CA TYR A 115 31.81 -4.60 -1.31
C TYR A 115 30.37 -4.26 -1.75
N GLY A 116 29.98 -4.66 -2.96
CA GLY A 116 28.59 -4.58 -3.40
C GLY A 116 27.65 -5.45 -2.56
N LEU A 117 28.05 -6.70 -2.27
CA LEU A 117 27.28 -7.55 -1.34
C LEU A 117 27.27 -6.99 0.10
N LEU A 118 28.40 -6.46 0.57
CA LEU A 118 28.48 -5.88 1.90
C LEU A 118 27.56 -4.67 2.06
N SER A 119 27.30 -3.93 0.98
CA SER A 119 26.36 -2.79 1.00
C SER A 119 24.90 -3.18 1.23
N ILE A 120 24.53 -4.46 1.08
CA ILE A 120 23.19 -4.95 1.38
C ILE A 120 22.88 -4.80 2.86
N MET A 121 23.85 -5.10 3.72
CA MET A 121 23.66 -5.07 5.19
C MET A 121 23.12 -3.72 5.70
N PRO A 122 23.78 -2.56 5.45
CA PRO A 122 23.30 -1.29 5.95
C PRO A 122 21.99 -0.84 5.32
N ASN A 123 21.60 -1.40 4.16
CA ASN A 123 20.37 -1.03 3.46
C ASN A 123 19.17 -1.93 3.87
N VAL A 124 19.39 -3.23 3.98
CA VAL A 124 18.32 -4.20 4.33
C VAL A 124 18.04 -4.20 5.83
N PHE A 125 19.06 -4.07 6.67
CA PHE A 125 18.89 -4.16 8.12
C PHE A 125 17.94 -3.10 8.71
N PRO A 126 18.07 -1.80 8.40
CA PRO A 126 17.12 -0.79 8.84
C PRO A 126 15.70 -1.05 8.32
N ALA A 127 15.57 -1.44 7.04
CA ALA A 127 14.28 -1.77 6.45
C ALA A 127 13.59 -2.92 7.20
N THR A 128 14.34 -4.00 7.47
CA THR A 128 13.80 -5.17 8.19
C THR A 128 13.35 -4.81 9.60
N ILE A 129 14.11 -3.97 10.32
CA ILE A 129 13.74 -3.51 11.65
C ILE A 129 12.44 -2.68 11.58
N VAL A 130 12.36 -1.70 10.68
CA VAL A 130 11.21 -0.81 10.60
C VAL A 130 9.97 -1.56 10.15
N PHE A 131 10.04 -2.40 9.11
CA PHE A 131 8.92 -3.23 8.69
C PHE A 131 8.52 -4.26 9.75
N GLY A 132 9.49 -4.89 10.40
CA GLY A 132 9.21 -5.83 11.49
C GLY A 132 8.50 -5.16 12.67
N PHE A 133 8.97 -3.99 13.07
CA PHE A 133 8.37 -3.23 14.17
C PHE A 133 6.98 -2.71 13.80
N TRP A 134 6.80 -2.20 12.57
CA TRP A 134 5.50 -1.79 12.06
C TRP A 134 4.51 -2.96 12.01
N GLY A 135 4.94 -4.12 11.52
CA GLY A 135 4.12 -5.32 11.48
C GLY A 135 3.66 -5.80 12.87
N LEU A 136 4.50 -5.63 13.90
CA LEU A 136 4.16 -5.98 15.28
C LEU A 136 3.19 -4.97 15.93
N LEU A 137 3.31 -3.68 15.62
CA LEU A 137 2.51 -2.64 16.25
C LEU A 137 1.19 -2.36 15.53
N VAL A 138 1.20 -2.36 14.21
CA VAL A 138 0.06 -1.93 13.38
C VAL A 138 -0.58 -3.11 12.66
N GLY A 139 0.21 -4.11 12.28
CA GLY A 139 -0.26 -5.33 11.64
C GLY A 139 -0.57 -5.22 10.14
N GLU A 140 -0.84 -4.02 9.63
CA GLU A 140 -1.19 -3.80 8.22
C GLU A 140 -0.23 -2.84 7.53
N LEU A 141 0.14 -3.17 6.29
CA LEU A 141 0.91 -2.31 5.41
C LEU A 141 -0.03 -1.60 4.43
N SER A 142 -0.14 -0.30 4.58
CA SER A 142 -0.87 0.53 3.61
C SER A 142 0.04 0.93 2.45
N PRO A 143 -0.50 1.23 1.26
CA PRO A 143 0.28 1.77 0.15
C PRO A 143 1.04 3.04 0.52
N TYR A 144 0.46 3.91 1.34
CA TYR A 144 1.10 5.15 1.82
C TYR A 144 2.33 4.85 2.68
N THR A 145 2.23 3.87 3.58
CA THR A 145 3.36 3.43 4.42
C THR A 145 4.51 2.89 3.56
N LEU A 146 4.19 2.09 2.53
CA LEU A 146 5.19 1.57 1.59
C LEU A 146 5.85 2.68 0.76
N MET A 147 5.10 3.70 0.34
CA MET A 147 5.67 4.85 -0.36
C MET A 147 6.65 5.63 0.52
N LEU A 148 6.30 5.90 1.78
CA LEU A 148 7.19 6.56 2.73
C LEU A 148 8.46 5.76 2.96
N PHE A 149 8.36 4.45 3.12
CA PHE A 149 9.51 3.58 3.28
C PHE A 149 10.40 3.55 2.03
N SER A 150 9.81 3.55 0.84
CA SER A 150 10.57 3.59 -0.41
C SER A 150 11.43 4.84 -0.54
N ILE A 151 10.89 6.00 -0.16
CA ILE A 151 11.62 7.26 -0.14
C ILE A 151 12.76 7.20 0.90
N SER A 152 12.46 6.75 2.12
CA SER A 152 13.43 6.66 3.21
C SER A 152 14.60 5.76 2.87
N ILE A 153 14.35 4.62 2.21
CA ILE A 153 15.42 3.72 1.80
C ILE A 153 16.30 4.32 0.72
N GLY A 154 15.73 5.07 -0.23
CA GLY A 154 16.54 5.77 -1.22
C GLY A 154 17.60 6.68 -0.57
N LEU A 155 17.24 7.35 0.50
CA LEU A 155 18.16 8.22 1.26
C LEU A 155 19.22 7.42 2.02
N VAL A 156 18.83 6.32 2.68
CA VAL A 156 19.79 5.43 3.38
C VAL A 156 20.82 4.82 2.41
N VAL A 157 20.37 4.48 1.20
CA VAL A 157 21.26 3.96 0.15
C VAL A 157 22.28 5.00 -0.24
N ASP A 158 21.89 6.25 -0.44
CA ASP A 158 22.80 7.34 -0.82
C ASP A 158 23.90 7.54 0.24
N ASP A 159 23.53 7.60 1.51
CA ASP A 159 24.49 7.68 2.62
C ASP A 159 25.45 6.49 2.64
N SER A 160 24.95 5.28 2.40
CA SER A 160 25.77 4.05 2.34
C SER A 160 26.76 4.08 1.19
N VAL A 161 26.37 4.58 0.03
CA VAL A 161 27.24 4.77 -1.15
C VAL A 161 28.38 5.73 -0.82
N HIS A 162 28.06 6.87 -0.20
CA HIS A 162 29.06 7.87 0.16
C HIS A 162 30.11 7.34 1.13
N VAL A 163 29.71 6.67 2.21
CA VAL A 163 30.63 6.07 3.19
C VAL A 163 31.51 5.01 2.54
N LEU A 164 30.91 4.08 1.82
CA LEU A 164 31.61 2.93 1.27
C LEU A 164 32.56 3.34 0.13
N SER A 165 32.21 4.33 -0.67
CA SER A 165 33.07 4.91 -1.70
C SER A 165 34.33 5.53 -1.08
N LYS A 166 34.19 6.37 -0.03
CA LYS A 166 35.32 6.99 0.67
C LYS A 166 36.20 5.96 1.38
N TYR A 167 35.60 4.93 1.99
CA TYR A 167 36.34 3.81 2.56
C TYR A 167 37.18 3.12 1.51
N MET A 168 36.63 2.80 0.34
CA MET A 168 37.36 2.14 -0.73
C MET A 168 38.50 3.01 -1.30
N ASP A 169 38.28 4.30 -1.42
CA ASP A 169 39.31 5.22 -1.88
C ASP A 169 40.51 5.23 -0.91
N ALA A 170 40.25 5.28 0.40
CA ALA A 170 41.33 5.15 1.39
C ALA A 170 42.02 3.78 1.35
N ARG A 171 41.30 2.71 1.14
CA ARG A 171 41.90 1.35 1.00
C ARG A 171 42.78 1.22 -0.24
N LYS A 172 42.40 1.83 -1.36
CA LYS A 172 43.20 1.84 -2.60
C LYS A 172 44.52 2.60 -2.45
N THR A 173 44.54 3.61 -1.59
CA THR A 173 45.78 4.38 -1.27
C THR A 173 46.68 3.68 -0.23
N GLY A 174 46.34 2.46 0.19
CA GLY A 174 47.17 1.66 1.11
C GLY A 174 46.88 1.91 2.60
N SER A 175 45.84 2.64 2.96
CA SER A 175 45.45 2.87 4.35
C SER A 175 44.99 1.56 5.02
N ASP A 176 45.35 1.36 6.29
CA ASP A 176 44.81 0.28 7.12
C ASP A 176 43.34 0.42 7.36
N ILE A 177 42.67 -0.69 7.73
CA ILE A 177 41.20 -0.71 7.97
C ILE A 177 40.74 0.37 8.94
N PRO A 178 41.34 0.55 10.15
CA PRO A 178 40.91 1.61 11.07
C PRO A 178 41.04 3.00 10.46
N LYS A 179 42.14 3.31 9.84
CA LYS A 179 42.36 4.62 9.19
C LYS A 179 41.43 4.87 8.01
N ALA A 180 41.06 3.83 7.26
CA ALA A 180 40.12 3.94 6.16
C ALA A 180 38.69 4.21 6.68
N ILE A 181 38.31 3.63 7.80
CA ILE A 181 37.04 3.93 8.48
C ILE A 181 37.00 5.37 8.97
N ASP A 182 38.03 5.80 9.70
CA ASP A 182 38.13 7.18 10.20
C ASP A 182 38.05 8.19 9.06
N TYR A 183 38.78 7.96 7.97
CA TYR A 183 38.73 8.80 6.78
C TYR A 183 37.32 8.85 6.16
N SER A 184 36.64 7.71 6.04
CA SER A 184 35.29 7.67 5.46
C SER A 184 34.29 8.42 6.31
N LEU A 185 34.35 8.28 7.65
CA LEU A 185 33.47 8.97 8.59
C LEU A 185 33.78 10.47 8.64
N GLU A 186 35.04 10.88 8.58
CA GLU A 186 35.41 12.30 8.51
C GLU A 186 34.88 12.98 7.25
N LYS A 187 34.98 12.31 6.10
CA LYS A 187 34.59 12.88 4.80
C LYS A 187 33.10 12.80 4.50
N ALA A 188 32.42 11.72 4.91
CA ALA A 188 30.99 11.51 4.63
C ALA A 188 30.11 11.86 5.84
N GLY A 189 30.63 11.76 7.07
CA GLY A 189 29.83 11.90 8.28
C GLY A 189 29.15 13.24 8.47
N SER A 190 29.79 14.34 8.06
CA SER A 190 29.17 15.68 8.15
C SER A 190 27.96 15.80 7.23
N ALA A 191 28.05 15.30 6.01
CA ALA A 191 26.94 15.32 5.06
C ALA A 191 25.77 14.43 5.58
N ILE A 192 26.06 13.22 6.05
CA ILE A 192 25.07 12.30 6.62
C ILE A 192 24.40 12.89 7.85
N THR A 193 25.15 13.58 8.72
CA THR A 193 24.56 14.23 9.89
C THR A 193 23.59 15.34 9.48
N VAL A 194 23.95 16.14 8.47
CA VAL A 194 23.07 17.20 7.96
C VAL A 194 21.82 16.60 7.33
N THR A 195 21.94 15.58 6.47
CA THR A 195 20.79 14.91 5.84
C THR A 195 19.87 14.28 6.89
N THR A 196 20.43 13.63 7.90
CA THR A 196 19.67 13.03 9.01
C THR A 196 18.90 14.10 9.81
N ILE A 197 19.54 15.24 10.15
CA ILE A 197 18.88 16.32 10.89
C ILE A 197 17.76 16.94 10.04
N VAL A 198 18.03 17.21 8.76
CA VAL A 198 17.02 17.81 7.86
C VAL A 198 15.81 16.88 7.72
N LEU A 199 16.03 15.58 7.59
CA LEU A 199 14.95 14.59 7.50
C LEU A 199 14.17 14.47 8.82
N ALA A 200 14.87 14.43 9.96
CA ALA A 200 14.22 14.31 11.26
C ALA A 200 13.39 15.56 11.66
N LEU A 201 13.77 16.73 11.15
CA LEU A 201 13.05 17.99 11.43
C LEU A 201 12.04 18.35 10.34
N GLY A 202 12.18 17.79 9.13
CA GLY A 202 11.34 18.10 7.97
C GLY A 202 10.16 17.16 7.79
N THR A 203 10.06 16.10 8.59
CA THR A 203 8.92 15.17 8.67
C THR A 203 8.10 15.44 9.90
#